data_fa3c85acf51f756601aa76d87c4d3329
#
_entry.id   fa3c85acf51f756601aa76d87c4d3329
#
_cell.length_a   1.000
_cell.length_b   1.000
_cell.length_c   1.000
_cell.angle_alpha   90.00
_cell.angle_beta   90.00
_cell.angle_gamma   90.00
#
_symmetry.space_group_name_H-M   'P 1'
#
loop_
_entity.id
_entity.type
_entity.pdbx_description
1 polymer ?
#
loop_
_entity_poly.entity_id
_entity_poly.type
_entity_poly.pdbx_seq_one_letter_code
_entity_poly.pdbx_strand_id
1 'polypeptide(L)'
;MEKLNAEALKMGSTTQFTATEAGQALEYMAMAGWKTDNMLDGLAPIMDLAAASGENLADVSDIVTDALTAFGLKASDASHFSDVLAQASSNSNTNVGLMGETFKYVAPVAGALGYNIEDAAIAIGLMANAGIKGSQSGTALRALLTRLSKPTKEVKTAMKELGLSMTTSTGEMKPLRQLMTEMRGKFSGLTEQEKALYAATLAG
;
A
#
# COMPACT_ATOMS: atom_id res chain seq x y z
N MET A 1 -2.33 -18.33 24.71
CA MET A 1 -3.57 -18.91 24.12
C MET A 1 -4.83 -18.47 24.86
N GLU A 2 -4.92 -18.55 26.19
CA GLU A 2 -6.12 -18.13 26.93
C GLU A 2 -6.55 -16.68 26.65
N LYS A 3 -5.61 -15.73 26.66
CA LYS A 3 -5.90 -14.33 26.35
C LYS A 3 -6.47 -14.13 24.94
N LEU A 4 -5.91 -14.80 23.93
CA LEU A 4 -6.40 -14.72 22.55
C LEU A 4 -7.79 -15.30 22.39
N ASN A 5 -8.06 -16.44 23.05
CA ASN A 5 -9.38 -17.05 23.08
C ASN A 5 -10.41 -16.12 23.76
N ALA A 6 -10.05 -15.55 24.89
CA ALA A 6 -10.93 -14.61 25.61
C ALA A 6 -11.23 -13.36 24.74
N GLU A 7 -10.25 -12.81 24.04
CA GLU A 7 -10.45 -11.66 23.16
C GLU A 7 -11.31 -12.04 21.95
N ALA A 8 -11.08 -13.19 21.30
CA ALA A 8 -11.90 -13.65 20.19
C ALA A 8 -13.38 -13.82 20.61
N LEU A 9 -13.65 -14.40 21.77
CA LEU A 9 -15.00 -14.55 22.33
C LEU A 9 -15.64 -13.18 22.64
N LYS A 10 -14.87 -12.26 23.21
CA LYS A 10 -15.30 -10.90 23.51
C LYS A 10 -15.68 -10.16 22.21
N MET A 11 -14.80 -10.19 21.21
CA MET A 11 -15.05 -9.55 19.91
C MET A 11 -16.28 -10.15 19.21
N GLY A 12 -16.44 -11.48 19.26
CA GLY A 12 -17.64 -12.16 18.74
C GLY A 12 -18.94 -11.78 19.45
N SER A 13 -18.89 -11.27 20.69
CA SER A 13 -20.07 -10.84 21.44
C SER A 13 -20.37 -9.35 21.32
N THR A 14 -19.38 -8.53 20.89
CA THR A 14 -19.46 -7.05 20.89
C THR A 14 -19.40 -6.42 19.51
N THR A 15 -19.11 -7.20 18.46
CA THR A 15 -19.00 -6.72 17.08
C THR A 15 -19.92 -7.53 16.15
N GLN A 16 -19.97 -7.18 14.88
CA GLN A 16 -20.71 -7.91 13.86
C GLN A 16 -20.07 -9.26 13.45
N PHE A 17 -18.81 -9.49 13.85
CA PHE A 17 -18.07 -10.70 13.51
C PHE A 17 -18.28 -11.79 14.57
N THR A 18 -18.15 -13.04 14.15
CA THR A 18 -18.18 -14.19 15.06
C THR A 18 -16.83 -14.36 15.77
N ALA A 19 -16.84 -15.07 16.89
CA ALA A 19 -15.60 -15.45 17.59
C ALA A 19 -14.66 -16.31 16.70
N THR A 20 -15.24 -17.09 15.77
CA THR A 20 -14.46 -17.88 14.80
C THR A 20 -13.72 -16.99 13.82
N GLU A 21 -14.39 -15.97 13.27
CA GLU A 21 -13.75 -15.01 12.36
C GLU A 21 -12.66 -14.20 13.08
N ALA A 22 -12.91 -13.76 14.32
CA ALA A 22 -11.88 -13.11 15.14
C ALA A 22 -10.68 -14.05 15.40
N GLY A 23 -10.94 -15.33 15.63
CA GLY A 23 -9.90 -16.35 15.77
C GLY A 23 -9.07 -16.53 14.49
N GLN A 24 -9.70 -16.54 13.32
CA GLN A 24 -9.01 -16.60 12.02
C GLN A 24 -8.15 -15.36 11.77
N ALA A 25 -8.62 -14.16 12.10
CA ALA A 25 -7.82 -12.95 12.01
C ALA A 25 -6.57 -13.03 12.89
N LEU A 26 -6.72 -13.52 14.13
CA LEU A 26 -5.58 -13.75 15.02
C LEU A 26 -4.60 -14.81 14.47
N GLU A 27 -5.07 -15.79 13.72
CA GLU A 27 -4.22 -16.78 13.05
C GLU A 27 -3.34 -16.13 11.99
N TYR A 28 -3.88 -15.25 11.13
CA TYR A 28 -3.07 -14.50 10.15
C TYR A 28 -2.03 -13.61 10.83
N MET A 29 -2.39 -12.94 11.93
CA MET A 29 -1.42 -12.16 12.71
C MET A 29 -0.31 -13.05 13.29
N ALA A 30 -0.66 -14.26 13.79
CA ALA A 30 0.32 -15.21 14.29
C ALA A 30 1.25 -15.72 13.17
N MET A 31 0.72 -16.00 11.99
CA MET A 31 1.49 -16.39 10.80
C MET A 31 2.45 -15.29 10.37
N ALA A 32 2.05 -14.01 10.49
CA ALA A 32 2.92 -12.85 10.28
C ALA A 32 3.95 -12.64 11.41
N GLY A 33 3.99 -13.50 12.43
CA GLY A 33 4.96 -13.45 13.51
C GLY A 33 4.63 -12.46 14.64
N TRP A 34 3.39 -11.98 14.71
CA TRP A 34 2.99 -11.06 15.77
C TRP A 34 2.94 -11.78 17.13
N LYS A 35 3.37 -11.11 18.17
CA LYS A 35 3.27 -11.60 19.56
C LYS A 35 1.87 -11.34 20.11
N THR A 36 1.49 -12.10 21.14
CA THR A 36 0.16 -12.06 21.77
C THR A 36 -0.32 -10.63 22.05
N ASP A 37 0.49 -9.79 22.68
CA ASP A 37 0.10 -8.43 23.03
C ASP A 37 -0.16 -7.57 21.77
N ASN A 38 0.68 -7.71 20.74
CA ASN A 38 0.49 -7.03 19.45
C ASN A 38 -0.78 -7.50 18.72
N MET A 39 -1.10 -8.79 18.83
CA MET A 39 -2.32 -9.36 18.25
C MET A 39 -3.58 -8.79 18.94
N LEU A 40 -3.54 -8.64 20.25
CA LEU A 40 -4.62 -8.05 21.04
C LEU A 40 -4.83 -6.57 20.67
N ASP A 41 -3.75 -5.81 20.54
CA ASP A 41 -3.79 -4.39 20.17
C ASP A 41 -4.22 -4.17 18.72
N GLY A 42 -3.84 -5.05 17.80
CA GLY A 42 -4.12 -4.93 16.36
C GLY A 42 -5.48 -5.47 15.93
N LEU A 43 -6.13 -6.33 16.74
CA LEU A 43 -7.37 -7.00 16.33
C LEU A 43 -8.52 -6.01 16.11
N ALA A 44 -8.77 -5.10 17.04
CA ALA A 44 -9.86 -4.15 16.96
C ALA A 44 -9.77 -3.24 15.72
N PRO A 45 -8.65 -2.54 15.44
CA PRO A 45 -8.55 -1.70 14.25
C PRO A 45 -8.69 -2.47 12.93
N ILE A 46 -8.24 -3.73 12.86
CA ILE A 46 -8.42 -4.58 11.68
C ILE A 46 -9.90 -4.99 11.52
N MET A 47 -10.59 -5.29 12.61
CA MET A 47 -12.03 -5.56 12.59
C MET A 47 -12.84 -4.34 12.17
N ASP A 48 -12.46 -3.14 12.65
CA ASP A 48 -13.10 -1.88 12.27
C ASP A 48 -12.92 -1.61 10.77
N LEU A 49 -11.73 -1.86 10.21
CA LEU A 49 -11.47 -1.75 8.78
C LEU A 49 -12.30 -2.76 7.98
N ALA A 50 -12.38 -4.01 8.41
CA ALA A 50 -13.18 -5.05 7.76
C ALA A 50 -14.68 -4.69 7.80
N ALA A 51 -15.17 -4.20 8.95
CA ALA A 51 -16.55 -3.75 9.10
C ALA A 51 -16.88 -2.56 8.19
N ALA A 52 -15.99 -1.56 8.13
CA ALA A 52 -16.17 -0.36 7.33
C ALA A 52 -16.08 -0.64 5.82
N SER A 53 -15.26 -1.58 5.41
CA SER A 53 -15.06 -1.95 3.99
C SER A 53 -16.06 -2.99 3.49
N GLY A 54 -16.69 -3.75 4.37
CA GLY A 54 -17.51 -4.91 4.03
C GLY A 54 -16.70 -6.12 3.51
N GLU A 55 -15.38 -6.09 3.66
CA GLU A 55 -14.48 -7.18 3.26
C GLU A 55 -14.43 -8.27 4.33
N ASN A 56 -13.96 -9.46 3.95
CA ASN A 56 -13.76 -10.56 4.89
C ASN A 56 -12.67 -10.22 5.92
N LEU A 57 -12.92 -10.49 7.19
CA LEU A 57 -12.00 -10.14 8.28
C LEU A 57 -10.64 -10.83 8.16
N ALA A 58 -10.61 -12.08 7.73
CA ALA A 58 -9.36 -12.83 7.52
C ALA A 58 -8.53 -12.21 6.40
N ASP A 59 -9.16 -11.83 5.27
CA ASP A 59 -8.49 -11.18 4.14
C ASP A 59 -7.93 -9.80 4.53
N VAL A 60 -8.68 -9.02 5.29
CA VAL A 60 -8.22 -7.71 5.80
C VAL A 60 -7.05 -7.88 6.77
N SER A 61 -7.10 -8.91 7.63
CA SER A 61 -5.99 -9.24 8.52
C SER A 61 -4.71 -9.58 7.76
N ASP A 62 -4.81 -10.41 6.71
CA ASP A 62 -3.69 -10.75 5.81
C ASP A 62 -3.12 -9.49 5.12
N ILE A 63 -3.98 -8.65 4.56
CA ILE A 63 -3.59 -7.39 3.91
C ILE A 63 -2.80 -6.49 4.86
N VAL A 64 -3.31 -6.27 6.08
CA VAL A 64 -2.68 -5.37 7.05
C VAL A 64 -1.34 -5.94 7.52
N THR A 65 -1.29 -7.22 7.87
CA THR A 65 -0.07 -7.86 8.38
C THR A 65 1.03 -7.92 7.32
N ASP A 66 0.69 -8.26 6.07
CA ASP A 66 1.61 -8.32 4.94
C ASP A 66 2.19 -6.94 4.62
N ALA A 67 1.33 -5.91 4.55
CA ALA A 67 1.77 -4.57 4.22
C ALA A 67 2.67 -3.98 5.33
N LEU A 68 2.31 -4.11 6.61
CA LEU A 68 3.14 -3.65 7.71
C LEU A 68 4.52 -4.32 7.69
N THR A 69 4.56 -5.64 7.46
CA THR A 69 5.81 -6.38 7.33
C THR A 69 6.66 -5.87 6.16
N ALA A 70 6.04 -5.65 5.00
CA ALA A 70 6.75 -5.22 3.80
C ALA A 70 7.29 -3.78 3.90
N PHE A 71 6.62 -2.89 4.65
CA PHE A 71 7.11 -1.54 4.96
C PHE A 71 8.06 -1.51 6.15
N GLY A 72 8.31 -2.63 6.83
CA GLY A 72 9.14 -2.69 8.04
C GLY A 72 8.49 -1.99 9.24
N LEU A 73 7.17 -1.87 9.25
CA LEU A 73 6.37 -1.28 10.31
C LEU A 73 6.06 -2.30 11.41
N LYS A 74 5.63 -1.81 12.56
CA LYS A 74 5.30 -2.63 13.72
C LYS A 74 3.80 -2.93 13.76
N ALA A 75 3.42 -3.95 14.50
CA ALA A 75 2.02 -4.26 14.78
C ALA A 75 1.25 -3.08 15.45
N SER A 76 1.95 -2.24 16.24
CA SER A 76 1.37 -1.01 16.80
C SER A 76 0.91 -0.01 15.74
N ASP A 77 1.39 -0.12 14.51
CA ASP A 77 1.02 0.78 13.41
C ASP A 77 -0.24 0.29 12.67
N ALA A 78 -0.84 -0.83 13.11
CA ALA A 78 -2.03 -1.43 12.48
C ALA A 78 -3.23 -0.48 12.44
N SER A 79 -3.48 0.27 13.51
CA SER A 79 -4.55 1.27 13.56
C SER A 79 -4.33 2.35 12.49
N HIS A 80 -3.14 2.92 12.46
CA HIS A 80 -2.78 3.96 11.49
C HIS A 80 -2.88 3.45 10.05
N PHE A 81 -2.37 2.25 9.76
CA PHE A 81 -2.47 1.66 8.42
C PHE A 81 -3.91 1.38 8.02
N SER A 82 -4.74 0.88 8.95
CA SER A 82 -6.18 0.67 8.72
C SER A 82 -6.90 1.96 8.36
N ASP A 83 -6.60 3.05 9.07
CA ASP A 83 -7.16 4.38 8.80
C ASP A 83 -6.74 4.90 7.41
N VAL A 84 -5.47 4.73 7.04
CA VAL A 84 -4.97 5.10 5.71
C VAL A 84 -5.68 4.32 4.61
N LEU A 85 -5.87 3.00 4.76
CA LEU A 85 -6.59 2.18 3.80
C LEU A 85 -8.07 2.57 3.69
N ALA A 86 -8.74 2.76 4.83
CA ALA A 86 -10.14 3.18 4.86
C ALA A 86 -10.33 4.52 4.15
N GLN A 87 -9.49 5.50 4.48
CA GLN A 87 -9.55 6.83 3.86
C GLN A 87 -9.21 6.81 2.38
N ALA A 88 -8.17 6.09 1.97
CA ALA A 88 -7.78 6.01 0.56
C ALA A 88 -8.82 5.28 -0.29
N SER A 89 -9.41 4.19 0.21
CA SER A 89 -10.47 3.47 -0.49
C SER A 89 -11.74 4.30 -0.62
N SER A 90 -12.09 5.08 0.40
CA SER A 90 -13.27 5.96 0.37
C SER A 90 -13.11 7.16 -0.57
N ASN A 91 -11.88 7.61 -0.80
CA ASN A 91 -11.56 8.78 -1.63
C ASN A 91 -11.14 8.43 -3.07
N SER A 92 -11.18 7.16 -3.46
CA SER A 92 -10.79 6.72 -4.80
C SER A 92 -11.72 5.61 -5.32
N ASN A 93 -11.67 5.39 -6.64
CA ASN A 93 -12.50 4.37 -7.29
C ASN A 93 -11.92 2.96 -7.06
N THR A 94 -11.88 2.51 -5.79
CA THR A 94 -11.37 1.21 -5.39
C THR A 94 -12.03 0.74 -4.08
N ASN A 95 -11.60 -0.40 -3.55
CA ASN A 95 -11.95 -0.92 -2.24
C ASN A 95 -10.69 -1.41 -1.49
N VAL A 96 -10.84 -1.81 -0.24
CA VAL A 96 -9.74 -2.27 0.61
C VAL A 96 -9.07 -3.52 0.03
N GLY A 97 -9.85 -4.48 -0.46
CA GLY A 97 -9.33 -5.71 -1.07
C GLY A 97 -8.44 -5.45 -2.30
N LEU A 98 -8.91 -4.62 -3.24
CA LEU A 98 -8.13 -4.23 -4.42
C LEU A 98 -6.89 -3.40 -4.06
N MET A 99 -6.97 -2.55 -3.03
CA MET A 99 -5.80 -1.85 -2.52
C MET A 99 -4.81 -2.82 -1.90
N GLY A 100 -5.27 -3.79 -1.12
CA GLY A 100 -4.46 -4.86 -0.54
C GLY A 100 -3.71 -5.66 -1.61
N GLU A 101 -4.42 -6.07 -2.67
CA GLU A 101 -3.77 -6.70 -3.82
C GLU A 101 -2.66 -5.83 -4.43
N THR A 102 -2.88 -4.53 -4.55
CA THR A 102 -1.85 -3.61 -5.07
C THR A 102 -0.66 -3.53 -4.11
N PHE A 103 -0.91 -3.42 -2.81
CA PHE A 103 0.13 -3.36 -1.79
C PHE A 103 1.02 -4.61 -1.78
N LYS A 104 0.49 -5.82 -1.98
CA LYS A 104 1.28 -7.06 -2.08
C LYS A 104 2.44 -6.95 -3.09
N TYR A 105 2.25 -6.20 -4.17
CA TYR A 105 3.29 -6.01 -5.20
C TYR A 105 4.19 -4.82 -4.94
N VAL A 106 3.64 -3.70 -4.45
CA VAL A 106 4.38 -2.43 -4.37
C VAL A 106 5.07 -2.23 -3.03
N ALA A 107 4.50 -2.73 -1.92
CA ALA A 107 4.99 -2.48 -0.58
C ALA A 107 6.46 -2.89 -0.36
N PRO A 108 6.94 -4.06 -0.85
CA PRO A 108 8.35 -4.42 -0.68
C PRO A 108 9.32 -3.43 -1.34
N VAL A 109 8.97 -2.88 -2.50
CA VAL A 109 9.81 -1.91 -3.21
C VAL A 109 9.66 -0.51 -2.59
N ALA A 110 8.45 -0.11 -2.28
CA ALA A 110 8.18 1.19 -1.65
C ALA A 110 8.85 1.28 -0.26
N GLY A 111 8.72 0.24 0.56
CA GLY A 111 9.37 0.15 1.86
C GLY A 111 10.91 0.17 1.76
N ALA A 112 11.48 -0.61 0.83
CA ALA A 112 12.93 -0.62 0.59
C ALA A 112 13.48 0.74 0.10
N LEU A 113 12.66 1.55 -0.57
CA LEU A 113 12.99 2.91 -1.00
C LEU A 113 12.71 3.96 0.07
N GLY A 114 12.18 3.58 1.23
CA GLY A 114 11.86 4.48 2.34
C GLY A 114 10.59 5.33 2.13
N TYR A 115 9.72 4.93 1.21
CA TYR A 115 8.42 5.58 1.05
C TYR A 115 7.48 5.22 2.20
N ASN A 116 6.63 6.15 2.60
CA ASN A 116 5.59 5.92 3.61
C ASN A 116 4.33 5.29 2.99
N ILE A 117 3.47 4.78 3.87
CA ILE A 117 2.24 4.11 3.47
C ILE A 117 1.21 5.07 2.87
N GLU A 118 1.16 6.31 3.35
CA GLU A 118 0.23 7.34 2.89
C GLU A 118 0.50 7.72 1.43
N ASP A 119 1.75 7.96 1.09
CA ASP A 119 2.15 8.30 -0.27
C ASP A 119 1.91 7.13 -1.23
N ALA A 120 2.16 5.89 -0.78
CA ALA A 120 1.86 4.68 -1.55
C ALA A 120 0.34 4.52 -1.76
N ALA A 121 -0.47 4.72 -0.70
CA ALA A 121 -1.92 4.65 -0.78
C ALA A 121 -2.51 5.71 -1.74
N ILE A 122 -1.96 6.93 -1.72
CA ILE A 122 -2.34 7.99 -2.66
C ILE A 122 -2.01 7.59 -4.11
N ALA A 123 -0.80 7.07 -4.36
CA ALA A 123 -0.41 6.62 -5.70
C ALA A 123 -1.33 5.51 -6.21
N ILE A 124 -1.68 4.55 -5.36
CA ILE A 124 -2.62 3.46 -5.67
C ILE A 124 -4.02 4.03 -5.97
N GLY A 125 -4.50 4.96 -5.16
CA GLY A 125 -5.80 5.61 -5.37
C GLY A 125 -5.87 6.39 -6.68
N LEU A 126 -4.80 7.10 -7.06
CA LEU A 126 -4.70 7.81 -8.34
C LEU A 126 -4.76 6.84 -9.53
N MET A 127 -4.06 5.70 -9.46
CA MET A 127 -4.12 4.65 -10.48
C MET A 127 -5.53 4.05 -10.57
N ALA A 128 -6.18 3.81 -9.43
CA ALA A 128 -7.54 3.30 -9.37
C ALA A 128 -8.55 4.26 -10.03
N ASN A 129 -8.39 5.57 -9.83
CA ASN A 129 -9.21 6.59 -10.49
C ASN A 129 -9.00 6.63 -12.01
N ALA A 130 -7.81 6.22 -12.49
CA ALA A 130 -7.53 6.02 -13.91
C ALA A 130 -7.97 4.65 -14.44
N GLY A 131 -8.63 3.81 -13.61
CA GLY A 131 -9.14 2.50 -14.00
C GLY A 131 -8.15 1.35 -13.81
N ILE A 132 -6.94 1.60 -13.31
CA ILE A 132 -5.90 0.59 -13.08
C ILE A 132 -5.94 0.17 -11.60
N LYS A 133 -6.33 -1.07 -11.32
CA LYS A 133 -6.61 -1.56 -9.96
C LYS A 133 -5.96 -2.92 -9.69
N GLY A 134 -5.90 -3.29 -8.41
CA GLY A 134 -5.45 -4.61 -7.97
C GLY A 134 -4.04 -4.95 -8.45
N SER A 135 -3.83 -6.17 -8.88
CA SER A 135 -2.53 -6.68 -9.32
C SER A 135 -1.91 -5.92 -10.50
N GLN A 136 -2.74 -5.36 -11.41
CA GLN A 136 -2.24 -4.54 -12.52
C GLN A 136 -1.62 -3.24 -12.01
N SER A 137 -2.28 -2.56 -11.07
CA SER A 137 -1.77 -1.36 -10.43
C SER A 137 -0.46 -1.66 -9.69
N GLY A 138 -0.45 -2.74 -8.90
CA GLY A 138 0.74 -3.16 -8.17
C GLY A 138 1.93 -3.46 -9.06
N THR A 139 1.70 -4.19 -10.14
CA THR A 139 2.75 -4.54 -11.13
C THR A 139 3.30 -3.28 -11.81
N ALA A 140 2.43 -2.38 -12.27
CA ALA A 140 2.83 -1.16 -12.97
C ALA A 140 3.60 -0.20 -12.03
N LEU A 141 3.10 0.02 -10.81
CA LEU A 141 3.76 0.91 -9.85
C LEU A 141 5.11 0.34 -9.37
N ARG A 142 5.17 -0.98 -9.10
CA ARG A 142 6.42 -1.67 -8.79
C ARG A 142 7.43 -1.53 -9.93
N ALA A 143 7.01 -1.74 -11.19
CA ALA A 143 7.88 -1.61 -12.35
C ALA A 143 8.44 -0.20 -12.48
N LEU A 144 7.58 0.82 -12.36
CA LEU A 144 7.97 2.24 -12.38
C LEU A 144 9.01 2.53 -11.30
N LEU A 145 8.73 2.22 -10.04
CA LEU A 145 9.64 2.48 -8.92
C LEU A 145 10.98 1.76 -9.09
N THR A 146 10.96 0.50 -9.54
CA THR A 146 12.17 -0.28 -9.79
C THR A 146 13.02 0.32 -10.92
N ARG A 147 12.39 0.73 -12.03
CA ARG A 147 13.10 1.34 -13.17
C ARG A 147 13.68 2.71 -12.83
N LEU A 148 12.95 3.52 -12.07
CA LEU A 148 13.45 4.83 -11.64
C LEU A 148 14.60 4.70 -10.62
N SER A 149 14.54 3.71 -9.71
CA SER A 149 15.58 3.49 -8.69
C SER A 149 16.84 2.83 -9.26
N LYS A 150 16.68 1.97 -10.28
CA LYS A 150 17.79 1.27 -10.95
C LYS A 150 17.69 1.45 -12.47
N PRO A 151 17.89 2.70 -12.97
CA PRO A 151 17.59 3.03 -14.35
C PRO A 151 18.57 2.43 -15.33
N THR A 152 18.05 1.89 -16.46
CA THR A 152 18.85 1.56 -17.65
C THR A 152 19.38 2.85 -18.28
N LYS A 153 20.23 2.72 -19.32
CA LYS A 153 20.74 3.88 -20.05
C LYS A 153 19.62 4.73 -20.66
N GLU A 154 18.62 4.08 -21.23
CA GLU A 154 17.46 4.71 -21.86
C GLU A 154 16.60 5.44 -20.81
N VAL A 155 16.33 4.81 -19.68
CA VAL A 155 15.59 5.43 -18.56
C VAL A 155 16.34 6.62 -17.98
N LYS A 156 17.68 6.51 -17.80
CA LYS A 156 18.53 7.65 -17.37
C LYS A 156 18.44 8.83 -18.34
N THR A 157 18.47 8.54 -19.64
CA THR A 157 18.35 9.59 -20.67
C THR A 157 16.98 10.26 -20.57
N ALA A 158 15.89 9.49 -20.53
CA ALA A 158 14.54 10.01 -20.39
C ALA A 158 14.37 10.85 -19.10
N MET A 159 14.87 10.36 -17.97
CA MET A 159 14.84 11.11 -16.70
C MET A 159 15.59 12.44 -16.82
N LYS A 160 16.75 12.46 -17.47
CA LYS A 160 17.55 13.69 -17.69
C LYS A 160 16.81 14.68 -18.58
N GLU A 161 16.25 14.23 -19.70
CA GLU A 161 15.49 15.06 -20.65
C GLU A 161 14.25 15.67 -19.99
N LEU A 162 13.53 14.89 -19.17
CA LEU A 162 12.39 15.36 -18.40
C LEU A 162 12.78 16.19 -17.16
N GLY A 163 14.06 16.24 -16.78
CA GLY A 163 14.52 16.86 -15.54
C GLY A 163 13.92 16.20 -14.30
N LEU A 164 13.76 14.87 -14.32
CA LEU A 164 13.28 14.04 -13.21
C LEU A 164 14.44 13.47 -12.41
N SER A 165 14.30 13.48 -11.08
CA SER A 165 15.21 12.81 -10.15
C SER A 165 14.41 12.20 -9.02
N MET A 166 14.79 11.01 -8.59
CA MET A 166 14.25 10.39 -7.38
C MET A 166 14.78 11.01 -6.09
N THR A 167 15.91 11.71 -6.18
CA THR A 167 16.55 12.33 -5.01
C THR A 167 16.51 13.85 -5.08
N THR A 168 16.57 14.47 -3.92
CA THR A 168 16.80 15.91 -3.75
C THR A 168 18.23 16.28 -4.14
N SER A 169 18.54 17.59 -4.13
CA SER A 169 19.90 18.08 -4.31
C SER A 169 20.86 17.65 -3.19
N THR A 170 20.31 17.27 -2.02
CA THR A 170 21.09 16.74 -0.88
C THR A 170 21.30 15.24 -0.95
N GLY A 171 20.73 14.55 -1.96
CA GLY A 171 20.86 13.10 -2.16
C GLY A 171 19.81 12.26 -1.40
N GLU A 172 18.88 12.89 -0.68
CA GLU A 172 17.80 12.20 0.01
C GLU A 172 16.70 11.80 -0.97
N MET A 173 16.04 10.66 -0.71
CA MET A 173 14.88 10.24 -1.51
C MET A 173 13.75 11.27 -1.41
N LYS A 174 13.21 11.70 -2.55
CA LYS A 174 12.02 12.55 -2.57
C LYS A 174 10.80 11.76 -2.10
N PRO A 175 9.86 12.36 -1.35
CA PRO A 175 8.57 11.74 -1.07
C PRO A 175 7.89 11.29 -2.37
N LEU A 176 7.23 10.13 -2.35
CA LEU A 176 6.60 9.57 -3.56
C LEU A 176 5.57 10.55 -4.16
N ARG A 177 4.80 11.23 -3.32
CA ARG A 177 3.85 12.27 -3.74
C ARG A 177 4.54 13.41 -4.51
N GLN A 178 5.69 13.85 -4.04
CA GLN A 178 6.46 14.89 -4.74
C GLN A 178 6.93 14.39 -6.10
N LEU A 179 7.49 13.18 -6.18
CA LEU A 179 7.92 12.56 -7.42
C LEU A 179 6.78 12.45 -8.44
N MET A 180 5.61 11.97 -8.00
CA MET A 180 4.41 11.86 -8.84
C MET A 180 3.92 13.22 -9.33
N THR A 181 3.96 14.23 -8.48
CA THR A 181 3.58 15.60 -8.84
C THR A 181 4.53 16.20 -9.87
N GLU A 182 5.85 16.03 -9.68
CA GLU A 182 6.87 16.47 -10.64
C GLU A 182 6.68 15.76 -12.00
N MET A 183 6.49 14.43 -11.99
CA MET A 183 6.20 13.66 -13.21
C MET A 183 4.98 14.21 -13.94
N ARG A 184 3.86 14.41 -13.23
CA ARG A 184 2.65 14.99 -13.81
C ARG A 184 2.90 16.36 -14.45
N GLY A 185 3.64 17.22 -13.75
CA GLY A 185 4.01 18.55 -14.27
C GLY A 185 4.86 18.48 -15.53
N LYS A 186 5.85 17.57 -15.56
CA LYS A 186 6.69 17.37 -16.74
C LYS A 186 5.91 16.82 -17.94
N PHE A 187 5.03 15.86 -17.69
CA PHE A 187 4.21 15.26 -18.73
C PHE A 187 3.15 16.21 -19.30
N SER A 188 2.66 17.19 -18.53
CA SER A 188 1.63 18.13 -18.99
C SER A 188 2.04 19.00 -20.16
N GLY A 189 3.34 19.27 -20.30
CA GLY A 189 3.89 20.11 -21.39
C GLY A 189 4.31 19.32 -22.65
N LEU A 190 4.16 17.99 -22.65
CA LEU A 190 4.59 17.13 -23.75
C LEU A 190 3.48 16.94 -24.79
N THR A 191 3.87 16.68 -26.02
CA THR A 191 2.98 16.19 -27.07
C THR A 191 2.51 14.78 -26.75
N GLU A 192 1.40 14.32 -27.34
CA GLU A 192 0.88 12.97 -27.12
C GLU A 192 1.90 11.87 -27.53
N GLN A 193 2.68 12.11 -28.56
CA GLN A 193 3.72 11.18 -28.99
C GLN A 193 4.86 11.10 -27.97
N GLU A 194 5.30 12.22 -27.42
CA GLU A 194 6.33 12.26 -26.37
C GLU A 194 5.82 11.63 -25.08
N LYS A 195 4.56 11.89 -24.67
CA LYS A 195 3.92 11.23 -23.53
C LYS A 195 3.95 9.71 -23.67
N ALA A 196 3.55 9.20 -24.82
CA ALA A 196 3.57 7.76 -25.09
C ALA A 196 4.98 7.18 -25.03
N LEU A 197 5.96 7.86 -25.63
CA LEU A 197 7.37 7.44 -25.61
C LEU A 197 7.94 7.39 -24.20
N TYR A 198 7.81 8.48 -23.43
CA TYR A 198 8.35 8.54 -22.08
C TYR A 198 7.61 7.62 -21.12
N ALA A 199 6.29 7.46 -21.23
CA ALA A 199 5.53 6.53 -20.42
C ALA A 199 6.00 5.08 -20.65
N ALA A 200 6.16 4.67 -21.91
CA ALA A 200 6.69 3.34 -22.25
C ALA A 200 8.13 3.15 -21.75
N THR A 201 8.97 4.19 -21.83
CA THR A 201 10.37 4.10 -21.37
C THR A 201 10.45 3.99 -19.86
N LEU A 202 9.67 4.79 -19.11
CA LEU A 202 9.76 4.87 -17.66
C LEU A 202 8.99 3.73 -16.95
N ALA A 203 7.81 3.35 -17.46
CA ALA A 203 6.96 2.34 -16.83
C ALA A 203 7.07 0.95 -17.48
N GLY A 204 7.32 0.86 -18.75
CA GLY A 204 7.47 -0.40 -19.51
C GLY A 204 6.30 -0.74 -20.36
#